data_b2639049275e0f11c67801b851836afa
#
_entry.id   b2639049275e0f11c67801b851836afa
#
_cell.length_a   1.000
_cell.length_b   1.000
_cell.length_c   1.000
_cell.angle_alpha   90.00
_cell.angle_beta   90.00
_cell.angle_gamma   90.00
#
_symmetry.space_group_name_H-M   'P 1'
#
loop_
_entity.id
_entity.type
_entity.pdbx_description
1 polymer ?
#
loop_
_entity_poly.entity_id
_entity_poly.type
_entity_poly.pdbx_seq_one_letter_code
_entity_poly.pdbx_strand_id
1 'polypeptide(L)'
;EVKRRNIRPSLLLALCLFLFPLSCYCLYILADNGYIHALALYSFASLYILAAILIDRADTGWKLHPDAVAAAAMAVVIICNTYFANEFSLYNYLMKENVTSFYTSILTQVYETPGFAEGTELALIGEPPEFPVERNACYTRDEFTLPGNPVDSSAIAPFIIRYYIGSDIPLADDDTIAALMDTAEFAEMPVYPYYGSVRMIDGTVVVKLS
;
A
#
# COMPACT_ATOMS: atom_id res chain seq x y z
N GLU A 1 7.78 60.72 10.23
CA GLU A 1 7.00 60.11 9.12
C GLU A 1 6.80 58.64 9.40
N VAL A 2 5.61 58.29 9.95
CA VAL A 2 5.25 56.89 10.19
C VAL A 2 4.95 56.27 8.85
N LYS A 3 5.90 55.47 8.34
CA LYS A 3 5.78 54.68 7.12
C LYS A 3 4.53 53.80 7.26
N ARG A 4 3.43 54.13 6.64
CA ARG A 4 2.20 53.29 6.58
C ARG A 4 2.61 51.93 6.02
N ARG A 5 2.84 51.00 6.93
CA ARG A 5 3.11 49.58 6.60
C ARG A 5 1.87 49.08 5.87
N ASN A 6 2.01 48.75 4.59
CA ASN A 6 0.89 48.20 3.82
C ASN A 6 0.45 46.88 4.46
N ILE A 7 -0.59 46.93 5.27
CA ILE A 7 -1.13 45.79 6.04
C ILE A 7 -1.67 44.68 5.10
N ARG A 8 -2.13 45.09 3.92
CA ARG A 8 -2.71 44.17 2.93
C ARG A 8 -1.80 43.00 2.50
N PRO A 9 -0.54 43.22 2.07
CA PRO A 9 0.32 42.11 1.69
C PRO A 9 0.72 41.23 2.86
N SER A 10 0.85 41.79 4.06
CA SER A 10 1.15 41.02 5.27
C SER A 10 -0.02 40.12 5.68
N LEU A 11 -1.26 40.60 5.54
CA LEU A 11 -2.48 39.84 5.82
C LEU A 11 -2.66 38.70 4.79
N LEU A 12 -2.39 38.98 3.52
CA LEU A 12 -2.45 37.98 2.46
C LEU A 12 -1.41 36.88 2.66
N LEU A 13 -0.19 37.26 3.03
CA LEU A 13 0.86 36.30 3.34
C LEU A 13 0.50 35.42 4.54
N ALA A 14 -0.04 36.02 5.62
CA ALA A 14 -0.50 35.27 6.79
C ALA A 14 -1.63 34.30 6.43
N LEU A 15 -2.57 34.73 5.59
CA LEU A 15 -3.65 33.88 5.10
C LEU A 15 -3.11 32.72 4.25
N CYS A 16 -2.18 32.97 3.33
CA CYS A 16 -1.54 31.93 2.53
C CYS A 16 -0.79 30.89 3.41
N LEU A 17 -0.06 31.36 4.43
CA LEU A 17 0.64 30.50 5.37
C LEU A 17 -0.31 29.63 6.19
N PHE A 18 -1.48 30.16 6.55
CA PHE A 18 -2.51 29.43 7.27
C PHE A 18 -3.24 28.42 6.37
N LEU A 19 -3.54 28.78 5.13
CA LEU A 19 -4.23 27.92 4.17
C LEU A 19 -3.31 26.83 3.56
N PHE A 20 -2.02 27.02 3.60
CA PHE A 20 -1.06 26.08 2.99
C PHE A 20 -1.11 24.68 3.63
N PRO A 21 -1.09 24.49 4.97
CA PRO A 21 -1.29 23.18 5.58
C PRO A 21 -2.65 22.58 5.23
N LEU A 22 -3.70 23.42 5.19
CA LEU A 22 -5.04 22.96 4.82
C LEU A 22 -5.10 22.46 3.38
N SER A 23 -4.39 23.10 2.45
CA SER A 23 -4.29 22.65 1.05
C SER A 23 -3.58 21.31 0.93
N CYS A 24 -2.56 21.04 1.76
CA CYS A 24 -1.89 19.74 1.82
C CYS A 24 -2.83 18.62 2.32
N TYR A 25 -3.77 18.96 3.21
CA TYR A 25 -4.79 18.05 3.73
C TYR A 25 -6.03 17.93 2.85
N CYS A 26 -6.19 18.79 1.85
CA CYS A 26 -7.40 18.85 1.02
C CYS A 26 -7.71 17.51 0.35
N LEU A 27 -6.70 16.84 -0.19
CA LEU A 27 -6.86 15.53 -0.82
C LEU A 27 -7.33 14.46 0.17
N TYR A 28 -6.86 14.54 1.43
CA TYR A 28 -7.29 13.63 2.49
C TYR A 28 -8.76 13.81 2.86
N ILE A 29 -9.20 15.07 2.93
CA ILE A 29 -10.58 15.42 3.29
C ILE A 29 -11.55 15.04 2.18
N LEU A 30 -11.11 15.10 0.91
CA LEU A 30 -11.91 14.81 -0.28
C LEU A 30 -11.89 13.33 -0.67
N ALA A 31 -11.01 12.50 -0.11
CA ALA A 31 -10.94 11.07 -0.39
C ALA A 31 -12.06 10.33 0.33
N ASP A 32 -13.08 9.90 -0.42
CA ASP A 32 -14.33 9.32 0.10
C ASP A 32 -14.11 7.96 0.80
N ASN A 33 -13.04 7.23 0.50
CA ASN A 33 -12.78 5.88 1.01
C ASN A 33 -11.54 5.75 1.91
N GLY A 34 -10.96 6.86 2.35
CA GLY A 34 -9.75 6.83 3.20
C GLY A 34 -8.47 6.31 2.51
N TYR A 35 -8.53 5.94 1.24
CA TYR A 35 -7.37 5.50 0.49
C TYR A 35 -6.53 6.71 0.05
N ILE A 36 -5.42 6.94 0.76
CA ILE A 36 -4.47 7.97 0.37
C ILE A 36 -3.33 7.30 -0.38
N HIS A 37 -3.24 7.58 -1.66
CA HIS A 37 -2.06 7.18 -2.43
C HIS A 37 -0.81 7.82 -1.81
N ALA A 38 0.30 7.06 -1.76
CA ALA A 38 1.58 7.53 -1.25
C ALA A 38 2.02 8.87 -1.89
N LEU A 39 1.63 9.12 -3.15
CA LEU A 39 1.84 10.38 -3.86
C LEU A 39 1.24 11.61 -3.15
N ALA A 40 0.10 11.44 -2.47
CA ALA A 40 -0.52 12.53 -1.71
C ALA A 40 0.31 12.93 -0.48
N LEU A 41 1.08 11.99 0.09
CA LEU A 41 1.97 12.25 1.21
C LEU A 41 3.17 13.13 0.83
N TYR A 42 3.58 13.15 -0.44
CA TYR A 42 4.64 14.04 -0.90
C TYR A 42 4.29 15.52 -0.78
N SER A 43 2.99 15.87 -0.75
CA SER A 43 2.55 17.24 -0.53
C SER A 43 3.02 17.79 0.83
N PHE A 44 3.17 16.91 1.84
CA PHE A 44 3.69 17.29 3.16
C PHE A 44 5.17 17.68 3.12
N ALA A 45 5.97 17.18 2.16
CA ALA A 45 7.36 17.59 1.99
C ALA A 45 7.47 19.09 1.72
N SER A 46 6.46 19.68 1.04
CA SER A 46 6.41 21.12 0.77
C SER A 46 6.28 21.97 2.05
N LEU A 47 5.69 21.43 3.13
CA LEU A 47 5.65 22.11 4.44
C LEU A 47 7.04 22.27 5.04
N TYR A 48 7.88 21.23 4.94
CA TYR A 48 9.26 21.29 5.43
C TYR A 48 10.10 22.29 4.61
N ILE A 49 9.92 22.30 3.30
CA ILE A 49 10.59 23.25 2.41
C ILE A 49 10.18 24.69 2.76
N LEU A 50 8.89 24.93 2.94
CA LEU A 50 8.37 26.24 3.35
C LEU A 50 8.94 26.65 4.70
N ALA A 51 8.95 25.77 5.68
CA ALA A 51 9.51 26.04 7.01
C ALA A 51 10.99 26.41 6.92
N ALA A 52 11.79 25.68 6.13
CA ALA A 52 13.20 25.99 5.91
C ALA A 52 13.40 27.37 5.27
N ILE A 53 12.62 27.74 4.25
CA ILE A 53 12.68 29.06 3.61
C ILE A 53 12.31 30.18 4.60
N LEU A 54 11.30 29.96 5.45
CA LEU A 54 10.87 30.96 6.43
C LEU A 54 11.93 31.19 7.51
N ILE A 55 12.59 30.14 7.96
CA ILE A 55 13.67 30.22 8.94
C ILE A 55 14.89 30.93 8.36
N ASP A 56 15.29 30.60 7.13
CA ASP A 56 16.40 31.26 6.42
C ASP A 56 16.19 32.77 6.25
N ARG A 57 14.93 33.20 6.08
CA ARG A 57 14.56 34.60 5.92
C ARG A 57 14.21 35.33 7.22
N ALA A 58 14.13 34.63 8.34
CA ALA A 58 13.81 35.21 9.62
C ALA A 58 15.05 35.91 10.18
N ASP A 59 15.11 37.23 10.01
CA ASP A 59 16.11 38.09 10.69
C ASP A 59 15.67 38.25 12.17
N THR A 60 15.98 37.23 12.96
CA THR A 60 15.66 37.18 14.37
C THR A 60 16.87 37.62 15.17
N GLY A 61 16.81 38.81 15.79
CA GLY A 61 17.82 39.27 16.74
C GLY A 61 17.89 38.42 18.05
N TRP A 62 17.57 37.13 17.97
CA TRP A 62 17.63 36.19 19.07
C TRP A 62 19.08 35.75 19.35
N LYS A 63 19.45 35.66 20.63
CA LYS A 63 20.74 35.16 21.07
C LYS A 63 20.95 33.67 20.80
N LEU A 64 19.88 32.90 20.62
CA LEU A 64 19.93 31.52 20.10
C LEU A 64 20.03 31.61 18.58
N HIS A 65 20.97 30.91 18.00
CA HIS A 65 21.09 30.72 16.55
C HIS A 65 19.88 29.89 16.03
N PRO A 66 18.79 30.52 15.57
CA PRO A 66 17.56 29.80 15.18
C PRO A 66 17.82 28.84 14.01
N ASP A 67 18.77 29.17 13.16
CA ASP A 67 19.27 28.36 12.05
C ASP A 67 19.88 27.03 12.51
N ALA A 68 20.66 27.03 13.59
CA ALA A 68 21.23 25.80 14.17
C ALA A 68 20.16 24.90 14.79
N VAL A 69 19.18 25.50 15.49
CA VAL A 69 18.05 24.77 16.07
C VAL A 69 17.16 24.17 14.97
N ALA A 70 16.89 24.94 13.93
CA ALA A 70 16.12 24.48 12.78
C ALA A 70 16.84 23.36 12.01
N ALA A 71 18.15 23.50 11.79
CA ALA A 71 18.96 22.47 11.15
C ALA A 71 18.98 21.17 11.97
N ALA A 72 19.09 21.26 13.29
CA ALA A 72 19.02 20.10 14.17
C ALA A 72 17.64 19.42 14.14
N ALA A 73 16.55 20.20 14.20
CA ALA A 73 15.20 19.68 14.08
C ALA A 73 14.97 19.00 12.72
N MET A 74 15.44 19.62 11.64
CA MET A 74 15.33 19.05 10.29
C MET A 74 16.15 17.76 10.16
N ALA A 75 17.34 17.68 10.75
CA ALA A 75 18.14 16.45 10.77
C ALA A 75 17.39 15.30 11.47
N VAL A 76 16.74 15.58 12.61
CA VAL A 76 15.93 14.58 13.31
C VAL A 76 14.76 14.11 12.41
N VAL A 77 14.04 15.03 11.76
CA VAL A 77 12.95 14.70 10.84
C VAL A 77 13.45 13.82 9.69
N ILE A 78 14.60 14.16 9.09
CA ILE A 78 15.19 13.36 8.00
C ILE A 78 15.54 11.96 8.48
N ILE A 79 16.20 11.83 9.64
CA ILE A 79 16.56 10.53 10.21
C ILE A 79 15.33 9.68 10.47
N CYS A 80 14.31 10.24 11.12
CA CYS A 80 13.05 9.54 11.38
C CYS A 80 12.35 9.09 10.10
N ASN A 81 12.26 9.97 9.09
CA ASN A 81 11.64 9.61 7.80
C ASN A 81 12.46 8.55 7.05
N THR A 82 13.79 8.63 7.09
CA THR A 82 14.66 7.61 6.46
C THR A 82 14.48 6.25 7.12
N TYR A 83 14.43 6.21 8.44
CA TYR A 83 14.17 4.98 9.18
C TYR A 83 12.80 4.40 8.82
N PHE A 84 11.76 5.22 8.86
CA PHE A 84 10.41 4.81 8.48
C PHE A 84 10.33 4.30 7.02
N ALA A 85 10.96 5.00 6.07
CA ALA A 85 10.99 4.59 4.67
C ALA A 85 11.70 3.24 4.48
N ASN A 86 12.78 2.98 5.21
CA ASN A 86 13.50 1.71 5.16
C ASN A 86 12.65 0.56 5.72
N GLU A 87 12.02 0.76 6.88
CA GLU A 87 11.12 -0.23 7.48
C GLU A 87 9.94 -0.55 6.57
N PHE A 88 9.32 0.48 5.98
CA PHE A 88 8.21 0.32 5.05
C PHE A 88 8.63 -0.42 3.77
N SER A 89 9.80 -0.08 3.23
CA SER A 89 10.34 -0.76 2.03
C SER A 89 10.65 -2.23 2.30
N LEU A 90 11.23 -2.52 3.46
CA LEU A 90 11.51 -3.89 3.88
C LEU A 90 10.22 -4.70 4.06
N TYR A 91 9.22 -4.11 4.71
CA TYR A 91 7.92 -4.75 4.90
C TYR A 91 7.27 -5.09 3.56
N ASN A 92 7.22 -4.13 2.62
CA ASN A 92 6.64 -4.36 1.30
C ASN A 92 7.42 -5.42 0.50
N TYR A 93 8.74 -5.43 0.63
CA TYR A 93 9.57 -6.46 0.01
C TYR A 93 9.24 -7.86 0.55
N LEU A 94 9.21 -8.02 1.87
CA LEU A 94 8.91 -9.32 2.50
C LEU A 94 7.48 -9.78 2.21
N MET A 95 6.52 -8.86 2.23
CA MET A 95 5.13 -9.15 1.87
C MET A 95 5.04 -9.65 0.43
N LYS A 96 5.69 -8.95 -0.51
CA LYS A 96 5.75 -9.37 -1.92
C LYS A 96 6.35 -10.76 -2.08
N GLU A 97 7.47 -11.07 -1.39
CA GLU A 97 8.11 -12.37 -1.44
C GLU A 97 7.17 -13.48 -0.93
N ASN A 98 6.48 -13.25 0.19
CA ASN A 98 5.53 -14.21 0.75
C ASN A 98 4.37 -14.48 -0.22
N VAL A 99 3.77 -13.43 -0.78
CA VAL A 99 2.65 -13.55 -1.73
C VAL A 99 3.09 -14.23 -3.02
N THR A 100 4.26 -13.87 -3.56
CA THR A 100 4.80 -14.50 -4.77
C THR A 100 5.07 -15.99 -4.52
N SER A 101 5.67 -16.35 -3.39
CA SER A 101 5.90 -17.73 -2.99
C SER A 101 4.60 -18.52 -2.87
N PHE A 102 3.58 -17.93 -2.27
CA PHE A 102 2.26 -18.53 -2.10
C PHE A 102 1.63 -18.86 -3.47
N TYR A 103 1.51 -17.90 -4.37
CA TYR A 103 0.94 -18.15 -5.70
C TYR A 103 1.81 -19.03 -6.56
N THR A 104 3.13 -19.02 -6.42
CA THR A 104 4.02 -19.97 -7.10
C THR A 104 3.74 -21.40 -6.65
N SER A 105 3.53 -21.61 -5.36
CA SER A 105 3.17 -22.91 -4.79
C SER A 105 1.81 -23.40 -5.31
N ILE A 106 0.83 -22.52 -5.40
CA ILE A 106 -0.48 -22.83 -6.00
C ILE A 106 -0.31 -23.23 -7.46
N LEU A 107 0.37 -22.41 -8.27
CA LEU A 107 0.55 -22.70 -9.69
C LEU A 107 1.28 -24.00 -9.94
N THR A 108 2.25 -24.35 -9.09
CA THR A 108 2.92 -25.67 -9.19
C THR A 108 1.89 -26.80 -9.05
N GLN A 109 0.98 -26.73 -8.08
CA GLN A 109 -0.05 -27.74 -7.92
C GLN A 109 -1.10 -27.70 -9.04
N VAL A 110 -1.41 -26.52 -9.57
CA VAL A 110 -2.31 -26.35 -10.72
C VAL A 110 -1.75 -27.06 -11.94
N TYR A 111 -0.46 -26.86 -12.27
CA TYR A 111 0.18 -27.50 -13.41
C TYR A 111 0.34 -29.03 -13.24
N GLU A 112 0.38 -29.52 -12.01
CA GLU A 112 0.43 -30.95 -11.70
C GLU A 112 -0.96 -31.60 -11.62
N THR A 113 -2.03 -30.80 -11.69
CA THR A 113 -3.41 -31.33 -11.59
C THR A 113 -3.74 -32.21 -12.80
N PRO A 114 -4.22 -33.45 -12.58
CA PRO A 114 -4.65 -34.34 -13.66
C PRO A 114 -5.71 -33.69 -14.55
N GLY A 115 -5.45 -33.68 -15.88
CA GLY A 115 -6.35 -33.06 -16.84
C GLY A 115 -6.01 -31.61 -17.16
N PHE A 116 -5.03 -30.99 -16.50
CA PHE A 116 -4.56 -29.66 -16.87
C PHE A 116 -3.98 -29.67 -18.30
N ALA A 117 -4.36 -28.69 -19.10
CA ALA A 117 -3.84 -28.47 -20.44
C ALA A 117 -3.62 -26.98 -20.69
N GLU A 118 -2.84 -26.64 -21.72
CA GLU A 118 -2.65 -25.27 -22.14
C GLU A 118 -4.01 -24.62 -22.48
N GLY A 119 -4.29 -23.47 -21.90
CA GLY A 119 -5.58 -22.78 -22.05
C GLY A 119 -6.66 -23.17 -21.04
N THR A 120 -6.37 -24.10 -20.11
CA THR A 120 -7.26 -24.38 -18.98
C THR A 120 -7.37 -23.17 -18.09
N GLU A 121 -8.59 -22.77 -17.74
CA GLU A 121 -8.85 -21.66 -16.83
C GLU A 121 -8.58 -22.02 -15.37
N LEU A 122 -8.13 -21.04 -14.61
CA LEU A 122 -7.89 -21.12 -13.17
C LEU A 122 -8.93 -20.32 -12.41
N ALA A 123 -9.67 -20.95 -11.52
CA ALA A 123 -10.56 -20.30 -10.56
C ALA A 123 -9.93 -20.29 -9.16
N LEU A 124 -9.66 -19.10 -8.64
CA LEU A 124 -9.23 -18.89 -7.26
C LEU A 124 -10.44 -18.46 -6.44
N ILE A 125 -10.90 -19.32 -5.54
CA ILE A 125 -12.14 -19.10 -4.79
C ILE A 125 -11.83 -18.99 -3.29
N GLY A 126 -12.23 -17.85 -2.71
CA GLY A 126 -11.95 -17.47 -1.34
C GLY A 126 -10.83 -16.46 -1.20
N GLU A 127 -10.56 -16.05 0.02
CA GLU A 127 -9.51 -15.10 0.33
C GLU A 127 -8.19 -15.80 0.63
N PRO A 128 -7.05 -15.26 0.17
CA PRO A 128 -5.74 -15.78 0.53
C PRO A 128 -5.52 -15.65 2.05
N PRO A 129 -4.66 -16.49 2.64
CA PRO A 129 -4.35 -16.38 4.06
C PRO A 129 -3.64 -15.04 4.35
N GLU A 130 -3.76 -14.59 5.59
CA GLU A 130 -2.91 -13.48 6.04
C GLU A 130 -1.43 -13.84 5.91
N PHE A 131 -0.63 -12.92 5.38
CA PHE A 131 0.82 -13.08 5.25
C PHE A 131 1.51 -12.33 6.40
N PRO A 132 1.75 -13.00 7.56
CA PRO A 132 2.38 -12.33 8.69
C PRO A 132 3.83 -11.97 8.32
N VAL A 133 4.14 -10.70 8.40
CA VAL A 133 5.52 -10.19 8.34
C VAL A 133 5.89 -9.73 9.74
N GLU A 134 6.85 -10.42 10.37
CA GLU A 134 7.36 -9.99 11.67
C GLU A 134 8.01 -8.61 11.54
N ARG A 135 7.49 -7.65 12.29
CA ARG A 135 8.05 -6.30 12.40
C ARG A 135 8.87 -6.19 13.68
N ASN A 136 9.96 -5.45 13.61
CA ASN A 136 10.62 -4.99 14.83
C ASN A 136 9.61 -4.21 15.68
N ALA A 137 9.59 -4.50 16.98
CA ALA A 137 8.56 -4.13 17.95
C ALA A 137 8.31 -2.62 18.18
N CYS A 138 8.89 -1.73 17.37
CA CYS A 138 8.70 -0.28 17.52
C CYS A 138 7.38 0.25 16.95
N TYR A 139 6.69 -0.52 16.09
CA TYR A 139 5.44 -0.10 15.47
C TYR A 139 4.44 -1.25 15.50
N THR A 140 3.30 -1.03 16.13
CA THR A 140 2.20 -1.99 16.10
C THR A 140 1.55 -2.00 14.71
N ARG A 141 1.12 -3.17 14.25
CA ARG A 141 0.51 -3.40 12.93
C ARG A 141 -0.63 -2.41 12.62
N ASP A 142 -1.39 -2.04 13.66
CA ASP A 142 -2.60 -1.25 13.55
C ASP A 142 -2.35 0.26 13.31
N GLU A 143 -1.15 0.75 13.65
CA GLU A 143 -0.83 2.18 13.52
C GLU A 143 -0.31 2.57 12.13
N PHE A 144 0.15 1.59 11.32
CA PHE A 144 0.78 1.84 10.03
C PHE A 144 0.31 0.94 8.87
N THR A 145 -0.82 0.29 9.01
CA THR A 145 -1.52 -0.24 7.83
C THR A 145 -1.98 0.96 7.03
N LEU A 146 -1.18 1.34 6.04
CA LEU A 146 -1.69 2.20 4.97
C LEU A 146 -2.90 1.47 4.40
N PRO A 147 -4.12 2.05 4.52
CA PRO A 147 -5.29 1.44 3.93
C PRO A 147 -5.01 1.20 2.45
N GLY A 148 -5.20 -0.04 2.01
CA GLY A 148 -4.97 -0.41 0.62
C GLY A 148 -3.55 -0.85 0.29
N ASN A 149 -2.91 -1.66 1.16
CA ASN A 149 -1.85 -2.51 0.65
C ASN A 149 -2.53 -3.57 -0.25
N PRO A 150 -2.50 -3.40 -1.60
CA PRO A 150 -3.26 -4.27 -2.48
C PRO A 150 -2.75 -5.72 -2.49
N VAL A 151 -1.63 -5.97 -1.82
CA VAL A 151 -0.94 -7.27 -1.80
C VAL A 151 -1.70 -8.31 -0.99
N ASP A 152 -2.59 -7.88 -0.10
CA ASP A 152 -3.36 -8.77 0.80
C ASP A 152 -4.74 -9.15 0.25
N SER A 153 -5.14 -8.72 -0.94
CA SER A 153 -6.46 -9.01 -1.48
C SER A 153 -6.42 -9.98 -2.66
N SER A 154 -7.45 -10.81 -2.77
CA SER A 154 -7.68 -11.69 -3.93
C SER A 154 -7.70 -10.93 -5.26
N ALA A 155 -8.12 -9.67 -5.25
CA ALA A 155 -8.15 -8.81 -6.43
C ALA A 155 -6.77 -8.57 -7.07
N ILE A 156 -5.67 -8.79 -6.35
CA ILE A 156 -4.33 -8.61 -6.90
C ILE A 156 -3.72 -9.91 -7.44
N ALA A 157 -4.35 -11.06 -7.17
CA ALA A 157 -3.86 -12.35 -7.64
C ALA A 157 -3.55 -12.37 -9.16
N PRO A 158 -4.43 -11.84 -10.05
CA PRO A 158 -4.16 -11.78 -11.48
C PRO A 158 -2.88 -11.03 -11.82
N PHE A 159 -2.65 -9.91 -11.11
CA PHE A 159 -1.46 -9.10 -11.32
C PHE A 159 -0.18 -9.81 -10.86
N ILE A 160 -0.19 -10.46 -9.69
CA ILE A 160 0.94 -11.21 -9.17
C ILE A 160 1.28 -12.39 -10.10
N ILE A 161 0.28 -13.17 -10.48
CA ILE A 161 0.44 -14.34 -11.33
C ILE A 161 1.05 -13.93 -12.68
N ARG A 162 0.53 -12.89 -13.31
CA ARG A 162 0.95 -12.47 -14.64
C ARG A 162 2.28 -11.73 -14.67
N TYR A 163 2.45 -10.73 -13.78
CA TYR A 163 3.58 -9.79 -13.88
C TYR A 163 4.76 -10.14 -12.97
N TYR A 164 4.54 -10.85 -11.88
CA TYR A 164 5.64 -11.25 -10.99
C TYR A 164 6.08 -12.68 -11.20
N ILE A 165 5.14 -13.61 -11.45
CA ILE A 165 5.47 -15.02 -11.68
C ILE A 165 5.65 -15.27 -13.18
N GLY A 166 5.02 -14.47 -14.04
CA GLY A 166 5.13 -14.61 -15.50
C GLY A 166 4.29 -15.76 -16.07
N SER A 167 3.21 -16.14 -15.39
CA SER A 167 2.28 -17.15 -15.88
C SER A 167 1.13 -16.48 -16.65
N ASP A 168 0.88 -16.95 -17.88
CA ASP A 168 -0.20 -16.49 -18.75
C ASP A 168 -1.47 -17.35 -18.60
N ILE A 169 -1.62 -18.10 -17.47
CA ILE A 169 -2.81 -18.91 -17.22
C ILE A 169 -4.05 -18.02 -17.23
N PRO A 170 -5.09 -18.35 -18.03
CA PRO A 170 -6.33 -17.59 -18.02
C PRO A 170 -7.05 -17.80 -16.69
N LEU A 171 -7.59 -16.71 -16.14
CA LEU A 171 -8.41 -16.77 -14.93
C LEU A 171 -9.88 -16.85 -15.31
N ALA A 172 -10.62 -17.67 -14.56
CA ALA A 172 -12.06 -17.79 -14.71
C ALA A 172 -12.75 -16.46 -14.39
N ASP A 173 -13.84 -16.17 -15.07
CA ASP A 173 -14.67 -15.00 -14.81
C ASP A 173 -15.60 -15.21 -13.60
N ASP A 174 -16.23 -14.13 -13.15
CA ASP A 174 -17.10 -14.14 -11.97
C ASP A 174 -18.31 -15.06 -12.13
N ASP A 175 -18.84 -15.19 -13.34
CA ASP A 175 -19.99 -16.06 -13.62
C ASP A 175 -19.58 -17.54 -13.51
N THR A 176 -18.44 -17.89 -14.05
CA THR A 176 -17.84 -19.25 -13.91
C THR A 176 -17.53 -19.57 -12.45
N ILE A 177 -16.94 -18.62 -11.72
CA ILE A 177 -16.65 -18.78 -10.28
C ILE A 177 -17.93 -19.03 -9.50
N ALA A 178 -18.99 -18.24 -9.75
CA ALA A 178 -20.27 -18.41 -9.08
C ALA A 178 -20.90 -19.80 -9.37
N ALA A 179 -20.84 -20.25 -10.62
CA ALA A 179 -21.34 -21.58 -11.00
C ALA A 179 -20.57 -22.70 -10.32
N LEU A 180 -19.24 -22.59 -10.21
CA LEU A 180 -18.37 -23.57 -9.56
C LEU A 180 -18.66 -23.66 -8.06
N MET A 181 -18.92 -22.52 -7.40
CA MET A 181 -19.24 -22.47 -5.96
C MET A 181 -20.52 -23.26 -5.60
N ASP A 182 -21.46 -23.36 -6.52
CA ASP A 182 -22.73 -24.09 -6.33
C ASP A 182 -22.59 -25.60 -6.54
N THR A 183 -21.43 -26.10 -6.95
CA THR A 183 -21.19 -27.53 -7.19
C THR A 183 -20.97 -28.32 -5.90
N ALA A 184 -21.46 -29.55 -5.85
CA ALA A 184 -21.23 -30.45 -4.72
C ALA A 184 -19.72 -30.78 -4.59
N GLU A 185 -19.02 -30.86 -5.71
CA GLU A 185 -17.58 -31.14 -5.77
C GLU A 185 -16.78 -30.05 -5.09
N PHE A 186 -17.11 -28.77 -5.30
CA PHE A 186 -16.47 -27.65 -4.61
C PHE A 186 -16.77 -27.65 -3.11
N ALA A 187 -18.01 -27.99 -2.72
CA ALA A 187 -18.40 -28.02 -1.31
C ALA A 187 -17.55 -29.02 -0.51
N GLU A 188 -17.20 -30.17 -1.13
CA GLU A 188 -16.40 -31.24 -0.52
C GLU A 188 -14.89 -30.95 -0.55
N MET A 189 -14.43 -29.93 -1.30
CA MET A 189 -12.99 -29.61 -1.35
C MET A 189 -12.48 -29.09 -0.01
N PRO A 190 -11.33 -29.56 0.45
CA PRO A 190 -10.63 -28.95 1.57
C PRO A 190 -10.04 -27.59 1.16
N VAL A 191 -9.77 -26.76 2.15
CA VAL A 191 -9.10 -25.46 1.96
C VAL A 191 -7.60 -25.67 1.73
N TYR A 192 -7.00 -24.83 0.88
CA TYR A 192 -5.55 -24.80 0.67
C TYR A 192 -4.81 -24.49 2.01
N PRO A 193 -3.70 -25.15 2.34
CA PRO A 193 -2.88 -26.01 1.48
C PRO A 193 -3.15 -27.53 1.60
N TYR A 194 -4.28 -27.94 2.10
CA TYR A 194 -4.55 -29.36 2.28
C TYR A 194 -4.68 -30.09 0.94
N TYR A 195 -4.29 -31.38 0.94
CA TYR A 195 -4.38 -32.23 -0.23
C TYR A 195 -5.81 -32.29 -0.78
N GLY A 196 -5.98 -32.02 -2.06
CA GLY A 196 -7.26 -31.97 -2.73
C GLY A 196 -7.93 -30.58 -2.76
N SER A 197 -7.27 -29.54 -2.25
CA SER A 197 -7.70 -28.15 -2.37
C SER A 197 -7.54 -27.57 -3.79
N VAL A 198 -6.83 -28.26 -4.65
CA VAL A 198 -6.69 -27.96 -6.08
C VAL A 198 -7.25 -29.12 -6.85
N ARG A 199 -8.29 -28.89 -7.66
CA ARG A 199 -8.97 -29.93 -8.47
C ARG A 199 -9.45 -29.38 -9.81
N MET A 200 -9.61 -30.31 -10.76
CA MET A 200 -10.33 -30.02 -12.01
C MET A 200 -11.82 -30.22 -11.78
N ILE A 201 -12.64 -29.18 -12.04
CA ILE A 201 -14.11 -29.23 -11.99
C ILE A 201 -14.61 -28.60 -13.29
N ASP A 202 -15.43 -29.31 -14.06
CA ASP A 202 -16.04 -28.84 -15.30
C ASP A 202 -15.04 -28.20 -16.30
N GLY A 203 -13.81 -28.71 -16.37
CA GLY A 203 -12.77 -28.22 -17.28
C GLY A 203 -12.00 -27.00 -16.77
N THR A 204 -12.29 -26.52 -15.59
CA THR A 204 -11.60 -25.42 -14.90
C THR A 204 -10.81 -25.98 -13.70
N VAL A 205 -9.58 -25.51 -13.50
CA VAL A 205 -8.83 -25.82 -12.28
C VAL A 205 -9.27 -24.89 -11.17
N VAL A 206 -9.81 -25.49 -10.13
CA VAL A 206 -10.34 -24.76 -8.97
C VAL A 206 -9.39 -24.88 -7.79
N VAL A 207 -9.08 -23.75 -7.17
CA VAL A 207 -8.32 -23.65 -5.91
C VAL A 207 -9.22 -23.05 -4.86
N LYS A 208 -9.47 -23.80 -3.77
CA LYS A 208 -10.25 -23.35 -2.63
C LYS A 208 -9.32 -22.72 -1.58
N LEU A 209 -9.37 -21.39 -1.41
CA LEU A 209 -8.49 -20.64 -0.50
C LEU A 209 -9.08 -20.49 0.91
N SER A 210 -10.41 -20.38 1.03
CA SER A 210 -11.13 -20.29 2.31
C SER A 210 -12.51 -20.92 2.22
#